data_3ad49699ff6ee6127592866b705e7d66
#
_entry.id   3ad49699ff6ee6127592866b705e7d66
#
_cell.length_a   1.000
_cell.length_b   1.000
_cell.length_c   1.000
_cell.angle_alpha   90.00
_cell.angle_beta   90.00
_cell.angle_gamma   90.00
#
_symmetry.space_group_name_H-M   'P 1'
#
loop_
_entity.id
_entity.type
_entity.pdbx_description
1 polymer ?
#
loop_
_entity_poly.entity_id
_entity_poly.type
_entity_poly.pdbx_seq_one_letter_code
_entity_poly.pdbx_strand_id
1 'polypeptide(L)'
;MGHTFNRPDEAAMLRILERHPHSPEGAILRLAWLEGLSRSEITELRWDQVDFEGKAIQLPDRAVPLEPSTEACLRERHVRCALRDPHVVISERSKKPMPPESISRLSRLALDSEGQKVNLMDLRHDFVIRQLQTHDWPYVARVSGMAVSTLRDAFSPCLLYT
;
A
#
# COMPACT_ATOMS: atom_id res chain seq x y z
N MET A 1 20.34 20.33 -1.42
CA MET A 1 18.99 20.33 -0.85
C MET A 1 18.42 18.94 -0.82
N GLY A 2 17.89 18.51 0.30
CA GLY A 2 17.26 17.22 0.42
C GLY A 2 15.89 17.17 -0.24
N HIS A 3 15.45 15.97 -0.59
CA HIS A 3 14.08 15.76 -1.05
C HIS A 3 13.11 16.02 0.08
N THR A 4 12.04 16.73 -0.23
CA THR A 4 10.93 16.92 0.69
C THR A 4 9.80 15.99 0.21
N PHE A 5 9.40 15.04 1.05
CA PHE A 5 8.32 14.14 0.73
C PHE A 5 7.01 14.66 1.32
N ASN A 6 5.95 14.55 0.54
CA ASN A 6 4.61 14.87 1.00
C ASN A 6 4.09 13.67 1.77
N ARG A 7 3.99 13.78 3.09
CA ARG A 7 3.66 12.65 3.95
C ARG A 7 2.25 12.80 4.53
N PRO A 8 1.51 11.69 4.68
CA PRO A 8 0.20 11.73 5.34
C PRO A 8 0.37 11.87 6.85
N ASP A 9 -0.67 12.38 7.51
CA ASP A 9 -0.77 12.34 8.96
C ASP A 9 -1.17 10.94 9.41
N GLU A 10 -0.38 10.33 10.29
CA GLU A 10 -0.61 8.95 10.71
C GLU A 10 -1.99 8.75 11.37
N ALA A 11 -2.36 9.65 12.28
CA ALA A 11 -3.65 9.54 12.97
C ALA A 11 -4.81 9.64 11.99
N ALA A 12 -4.71 10.52 10.99
CA ALA A 12 -5.73 10.65 9.96
C ALA A 12 -5.82 9.37 9.13
N MET A 13 -4.68 8.79 8.76
CA MET A 13 -4.67 7.52 8.01
C MET A 13 -5.35 6.40 8.79
N LEU A 14 -5.05 6.29 10.08
CA LEU A 14 -5.66 5.26 10.92
C LEU A 14 -7.18 5.45 11.00
N ARG A 15 -7.67 6.69 11.09
CA ARG A 15 -9.12 6.95 11.08
C ARG A 15 -9.76 6.52 9.77
N ILE A 16 -9.09 6.80 8.63
CA ILE A 16 -9.60 6.37 7.33
C ILE A 16 -9.68 4.85 7.25
N LEU A 17 -8.61 4.16 7.65
CA LEU A 17 -8.58 2.69 7.60
C LEU A 17 -9.64 2.07 8.51
N GLU A 18 -9.91 2.69 9.66
CA GLU A 18 -10.94 2.21 10.57
C GLU A 18 -12.33 2.30 9.95
N ARG A 19 -12.60 3.34 9.15
CA ARG A 19 -13.87 3.47 8.43
C ARG A 19 -13.99 2.56 7.23
N HIS A 20 -12.86 1.98 6.76
CA HIS A 20 -12.81 1.13 5.57
C HIS A 20 -12.16 -0.22 5.90
N PRO A 21 -12.80 -1.05 6.74
CA PRO A 21 -12.16 -2.31 7.18
C PRO A 21 -12.00 -3.35 6.08
N HIS A 22 -12.85 -3.32 5.03
CA HIS A 22 -12.75 -4.31 3.96
C HIS A 22 -13.25 -3.78 2.60
N SER A 23 -13.45 -2.49 2.45
CA SER A 23 -13.87 -1.88 1.18
C SER A 23 -12.71 -1.86 0.17
N PRO A 24 -13.01 -1.60 -1.10
CA PRO A 24 -11.93 -1.38 -2.08
C PRO A 24 -10.98 -0.26 -1.66
N GLU A 25 -11.51 0.86 -1.14
CA GLU A 25 -10.70 1.97 -0.64
C GLU A 25 -9.77 1.50 0.47
N GLY A 26 -10.30 0.71 1.40
CA GLY A 26 -9.51 0.16 2.50
C GLY A 26 -8.39 -0.74 2.04
N ALA A 27 -8.64 -1.58 1.04
CA ALA A 27 -7.62 -2.45 0.45
C ALA A 27 -6.54 -1.62 -0.25
N ILE A 28 -6.95 -0.66 -1.09
CA ILE A 28 -6.03 0.20 -1.84
C ILE A 28 -5.08 0.93 -0.90
N LEU A 29 -5.62 1.57 0.14
CA LEU A 29 -4.82 2.37 1.06
C LEU A 29 -3.87 1.53 1.89
N ARG A 30 -4.31 0.35 2.34
CA ARG A 30 -3.43 -0.56 3.07
C ARG A 30 -2.30 -1.08 2.20
N LEU A 31 -2.61 -1.48 0.97
CA LEU A 31 -1.60 -1.99 0.06
C LEU A 31 -0.55 -0.93 -0.30
N ALA A 32 -0.97 0.32 -0.45
CA ALA A 32 -0.04 1.41 -0.75
C ALA A 32 0.76 1.84 0.49
N TRP A 33 0.11 2.04 1.61
CA TRP A 33 0.70 2.67 2.79
C TRP A 33 1.37 1.67 3.74
N LEU A 34 0.75 0.52 3.97
CA LEU A 34 1.30 -0.49 4.89
C LEU A 34 2.19 -1.51 4.20
N GLU A 35 1.98 -1.75 2.91
CA GLU A 35 2.72 -2.77 2.17
C GLU A 35 3.65 -2.17 1.11
N GLY A 36 3.51 -0.88 0.80
CA GLY A 36 4.39 -0.19 -0.12
C GLY A 36 4.21 -0.53 -1.59
N LEU A 37 3.02 -1.02 -1.98
CA LEU A 37 2.75 -1.36 -3.38
C LEU A 37 2.52 -0.10 -4.21
N SER A 38 2.94 -0.14 -5.47
CA SER A 38 2.64 0.90 -6.45
C SER A 38 1.20 0.76 -6.96
N ARG A 39 0.70 1.80 -7.62
CA ARG A 39 -0.63 1.76 -8.23
C ARG A 39 -0.78 0.59 -9.20
N SER A 40 0.23 0.37 -10.05
CA SER A 40 0.21 -0.75 -11.00
C SER A 40 0.13 -2.10 -10.29
N GLU A 41 0.92 -2.25 -9.23
CA GLU A 41 0.92 -3.49 -8.45
C GLU A 41 -0.43 -3.73 -7.78
N ILE A 42 -1.05 -2.67 -7.26
CA ILE A 42 -2.38 -2.77 -6.66
C ILE A 42 -3.42 -3.16 -7.71
N THR A 43 -3.34 -2.54 -8.88
CA THR A 43 -4.26 -2.83 -9.99
C THR A 43 -4.17 -4.29 -10.43
N GLU A 44 -2.97 -4.84 -10.47
CA GLU A 44 -2.70 -6.17 -11.00
C GLU A 44 -2.71 -7.28 -9.95
N LEU A 45 -2.83 -6.95 -8.68
CA LEU A 45 -2.73 -7.92 -7.59
C LEU A 45 -3.86 -8.96 -7.67
N ARG A 46 -3.47 -10.25 -7.58
CA ARG A 46 -4.37 -11.38 -7.65
C ARG A 46 -4.39 -12.14 -6.33
N TRP A 47 -5.47 -12.84 -6.08
CA TRP A 47 -5.60 -13.62 -4.85
C TRP A 47 -4.55 -14.72 -4.71
N ASP A 48 -4.09 -15.29 -5.82
CA ASP A 48 -3.04 -16.32 -5.77
C ASP A 48 -1.67 -15.77 -5.35
N GLN A 49 -1.52 -14.46 -5.28
CA GLN A 49 -0.31 -13.81 -4.79
C GLN A 49 -0.37 -13.50 -3.28
N VAL A 50 -1.52 -13.64 -2.65
CA VAL A 50 -1.68 -13.37 -1.22
C VAL A 50 -1.57 -14.69 -0.46
N ASP A 51 -0.44 -14.86 0.24
CA ASP A 51 -0.18 -16.05 1.05
C ASP A 51 -0.55 -15.77 2.50
N PHE A 52 -1.78 -16.14 2.88
CA PHE A 52 -2.28 -15.90 4.23
C PHE A 52 -1.54 -16.74 5.28
N GLU A 53 -1.15 -17.96 4.94
CA GLU A 53 -0.41 -18.83 5.88
C GLU A 53 1.01 -18.32 6.10
N GLY A 54 1.70 -17.98 5.01
CA GLY A 54 3.05 -17.44 5.08
C GLY A 54 3.09 -15.96 5.45
N LYS A 55 1.94 -15.31 5.55
CA LYS A 55 1.79 -13.90 5.91
C LYS A 55 2.63 -12.99 5.03
N ALA A 56 2.48 -13.16 3.72
CA ALA A 56 3.22 -12.39 2.72
C ALA A 56 2.42 -12.20 1.44
N ILE A 57 2.73 -11.13 0.72
CA ILE A 57 2.26 -10.91 -0.64
C ILE A 57 3.43 -11.23 -1.56
N GLN A 58 3.21 -12.16 -2.50
CA GLN A 58 4.25 -12.60 -3.45
C GLN A 58 4.11 -11.82 -4.74
N LEU A 59 4.93 -10.79 -4.91
CA LEU A 59 4.99 -10.00 -6.14
C LEU A 59 6.03 -10.62 -7.09
N PRO A 60 6.00 -10.28 -8.39
CA PRO A 60 6.97 -10.85 -9.33
C PRO A 60 8.43 -10.62 -8.95
N ASP A 61 8.74 -9.50 -8.30
CA ASP A 61 10.11 -9.11 -7.97
C ASP A 61 10.45 -9.24 -6.49
N ARG A 62 9.47 -9.51 -5.61
CA ARG A 62 9.73 -9.55 -4.16
C ARG A 62 8.56 -10.14 -3.38
N ALA A 63 8.82 -10.48 -2.12
CA ALA A 63 7.80 -10.83 -1.15
C ALA A 63 7.70 -9.71 -0.13
N VAL A 64 6.48 -9.31 0.23
CA VAL A 64 6.24 -8.24 1.20
C VAL A 64 5.52 -8.85 2.40
N PRO A 65 6.04 -8.66 3.63
CA PRO A 65 5.34 -9.16 4.82
C PRO A 65 3.96 -8.52 4.98
N LEU A 66 2.98 -9.36 5.28
CA LEU A 66 1.58 -8.92 5.39
C LEU A 66 1.33 -8.35 6.79
N GLU A 67 1.05 -7.05 6.86
CA GLU A 67 0.73 -6.39 8.13
C GLU A 67 -0.63 -6.88 8.66
N PRO A 68 -0.81 -6.93 10.00
CA PRO A 68 -2.07 -7.42 10.57
C PRO A 68 -3.31 -6.70 10.06
N SER A 69 -3.27 -5.38 9.91
CA SER A 69 -4.39 -4.61 9.40
C SER A 69 -4.72 -4.98 7.95
N THR A 70 -3.70 -5.17 7.12
CA THR A 70 -3.86 -5.59 5.73
C THR A 70 -4.39 -7.02 5.68
N GLU A 71 -3.84 -7.91 6.49
CA GLU A 71 -4.29 -9.30 6.55
C GLU A 71 -5.79 -9.38 6.87
N ALA A 72 -6.24 -8.67 7.91
CA ALA A 72 -7.65 -8.68 8.29
C ALA A 72 -8.55 -8.17 7.16
N CYS A 73 -8.15 -7.09 6.51
CA CYS A 73 -8.88 -6.53 5.39
C CYS A 73 -8.97 -7.53 4.23
N LEU A 74 -7.84 -8.12 3.83
CA LEU A 74 -7.81 -9.03 2.69
C LEU A 74 -8.52 -10.35 2.98
N ARG A 75 -8.46 -10.87 4.21
CA ARG A 75 -9.21 -12.07 4.58
C ARG A 75 -10.71 -11.86 4.40
N GLU A 76 -11.23 -10.74 4.89
CA GLU A 76 -12.65 -10.43 4.75
C GLU A 76 -13.04 -10.23 3.30
N ARG A 77 -12.20 -9.54 2.51
CA ARG A 77 -12.44 -9.37 1.08
C ARG A 77 -12.40 -10.70 0.35
N HIS A 78 -11.48 -11.59 0.72
CA HIS A 78 -11.36 -12.91 0.11
C HIS A 78 -12.67 -13.70 0.25
N VAL A 79 -13.25 -13.70 1.45
CA VAL A 79 -14.54 -14.36 1.70
C VAL A 79 -15.64 -13.78 0.81
N ARG A 80 -15.65 -12.46 0.61
CA ARG A 80 -16.71 -11.76 -0.11
C ARG A 80 -16.54 -11.77 -1.62
N CYS A 81 -15.30 -11.73 -2.12
CA CYS A 81 -15.01 -11.35 -3.50
C CYS A 81 -14.21 -12.38 -4.32
N ALA A 82 -13.51 -13.33 -3.69
CA ALA A 82 -12.56 -14.18 -4.42
C ALA A 82 -13.19 -15.02 -5.51
N LEU A 83 -14.44 -15.43 -5.34
CA LEU A 83 -15.17 -16.23 -6.35
C LEU A 83 -15.69 -15.37 -7.50
N ARG A 84 -15.65 -14.05 -7.37
CA ARG A 84 -16.15 -13.13 -8.40
C ARG A 84 -15.09 -12.83 -9.45
N ASP A 85 -13.84 -12.65 -9.01
CA ASP A 85 -12.74 -12.33 -9.90
C ASP A 85 -11.43 -12.71 -9.23
N PRO A 86 -10.40 -13.11 -10.00
CA PRO A 86 -9.08 -13.40 -9.41
C PRO A 86 -8.37 -12.18 -8.84
N HIS A 87 -8.77 -10.95 -9.17
CA HIS A 87 -8.13 -9.75 -8.68
C HIS A 87 -8.62 -9.36 -7.28
N VAL A 88 -7.71 -8.83 -6.47
CA VAL A 88 -7.99 -8.43 -5.09
C VAL A 88 -8.85 -7.17 -5.05
N VAL A 89 -8.55 -6.19 -5.90
CA VAL A 89 -9.25 -4.91 -5.92
C VAL A 89 -10.18 -4.86 -7.12
N ILE A 90 -11.47 -4.98 -6.83
CA ILE A 90 -12.52 -4.97 -7.84
C ILE A 90 -13.57 -3.94 -7.45
N SER A 91 -14.35 -3.49 -8.45
CA SER A 91 -15.44 -2.55 -8.24
C SER A 91 -16.56 -3.18 -7.40
N GLU A 92 -17.06 -2.45 -6.41
CA GLU A 92 -18.21 -2.90 -5.62
C GLU A 92 -19.45 -3.09 -6.48
N ARG A 93 -19.61 -2.24 -7.49
CA ARG A 93 -20.79 -2.27 -8.34
C ARG A 93 -20.73 -3.34 -9.41
N SER A 94 -19.66 -3.35 -10.22
CA SER A 94 -19.56 -4.26 -11.37
C SER A 94 -18.96 -5.61 -11.03
N LYS A 95 -18.24 -5.73 -9.89
CA LYS A 95 -17.46 -6.91 -9.49
C LYS A 95 -16.39 -7.27 -10.51
N LYS A 96 -15.85 -6.25 -11.20
CA LYS A 96 -14.78 -6.39 -12.20
C LYS A 96 -13.56 -5.61 -11.76
N PRO A 97 -12.35 -5.98 -12.25
CA PRO A 97 -11.13 -5.23 -11.92
C PRO A 97 -11.27 -3.75 -12.27
N MET A 98 -10.66 -2.91 -11.45
CA MET A 98 -10.68 -1.47 -11.68
C MET A 98 -9.48 -1.05 -12.53
N PRO A 99 -9.66 -0.08 -13.46
CA PRO A 99 -8.52 0.54 -14.12
C PRO A 99 -7.74 1.42 -13.12
N PRO A 100 -6.45 1.70 -13.41
CA PRO A 100 -5.63 2.51 -12.49
C PRO A 100 -6.24 3.86 -12.12
N GLU A 101 -6.95 4.49 -13.03
CA GLU A 101 -7.59 5.79 -12.80
C GLU A 101 -8.66 5.71 -11.71
N SER A 102 -9.43 4.62 -11.70
CA SER A 102 -10.45 4.39 -10.67
C SER A 102 -9.81 4.16 -9.31
N ILE A 103 -8.69 3.43 -9.27
CA ILE A 103 -7.94 3.21 -8.03
C ILE A 103 -7.43 4.54 -7.47
N SER A 104 -6.86 5.39 -8.32
CA SER A 104 -6.42 6.73 -7.91
C SER A 104 -7.57 7.57 -7.38
N ARG A 105 -8.72 7.53 -8.07
CA ARG A 105 -9.88 8.32 -7.69
C ARG A 105 -10.44 7.89 -6.34
N LEU A 106 -10.59 6.58 -6.12
CA LEU A 106 -11.11 6.07 -4.85
C LEU A 106 -10.18 6.40 -3.68
N SER A 107 -8.86 6.26 -3.89
CA SER A 107 -7.90 6.60 -2.85
C SER A 107 -7.96 8.10 -2.52
N ARG A 108 -8.07 8.96 -3.54
CA ARG A 108 -8.14 10.41 -3.34
C ARG A 108 -9.39 10.80 -2.55
N LEU A 109 -10.54 10.20 -2.87
CA LEU A 109 -11.77 10.50 -2.15
C LEU A 109 -11.66 10.14 -0.67
N ALA A 110 -11.09 8.97 -0.37
CA ALA A 110 -10.90 8.55 1.02
C ALA A 110 -9.90 9.46 1.74
N LEU A 111 -8.80 9.82 1.09
CA LEU A 111 -7.80 10.71 1.68
C LEU A 111 -8.35 12.11 1.91
N ASP A 112 -9.13 12.63 0.96
CA ASP A 112 -9.76 13.94 1.06
C ASP A 112 -10.71 14.02 2.26
N SER A 113 -11.33 12.91 2.65
CA SER A 113 -12.24 12.87 3.79
C SER A 113 -11.58 13.29 5.11
N GLU A 114 -10.24 13.17 5.20
CA GLU A 114 -9.47 13.59 6.36
C GLU A 114 -8.50 14.72 6.01
N GLY A 115 -8.73 15.40 4.89
CA GLY A 115 -7.89 16.52 4.48
C GLY A 115 -6.47 16.13 4.08
N GLN A 116 -6.22 14.88 3.74
CA GLN A 116 -4.88 14.41 3.38
C GLN A 116 -4.61 14.67 1.91
N LYS A 117 -3.67 15.57 1.61
CA LYS A 117 -3.31 15.97 0.25
C LYS A 117 -2.11 15.18 -0.25
N VAL A 118 -2.24 13.86 -0.25
CA VAL A 118 -1.22 12.92 -0.70
C VAL A 118 -1.81 12.00 -1.77
N ASN A 119 -0.94 11.39 -2.56
CA ASN A 119 -1.34 10.40 -3.57
C ASN A 119 -0.74 9.03 -3.23
N LEU A 120 -1.00 8.03 -4.08
CA LEU A 120 -0.52 6.66 -3.84
C LEU A 120 1.00 6.59 -3.82
N MET A 121 1.68 7.37 -4.67
CA MET A 121 3.15 7.42 -4.65
C MET A 121 3.66 7.98 -3.33
N ASP A 122 3.00 9.00 -2.80
CA ASP A 122 3.35 9.58 -1.49
C ASP A 122 3.18 8.55 -0.38
N LEU A 123 2.13 7.74 -0.43
CA LEU A 123 1.91 6.66 0.55
C LEU A 123 3.01 5.61 0.47
N ARG A 124 3.43 5.25 -0.73
CA ARG A 124 4.54 4.31 -0.93
C ARG A 124 5.85 4.88 -0.38
N HIS A 125 6.11 6.16 -0.62
CA HIS A 125 7.30 6.83 -0.06
C HIS A 125 7.25 6.83 1.48
N ASP A 126 6.07 7.06 2.05
CA ASP A 126 5.90 7.05 3.51
C ASP A 126 6.17 5.66 4.09
N PHE A 127 5.73 4.60 3.39
CA PHE A 127 6.08 3.22 3.75
C PHE A 127 7.61 3.06 3.81
N VAL A 128 8.32 3.50 2.78
CA VAL A 128 9.78 3.38 2.72
C VAL A 128 10.44 4.13 3.88
N ILE A 129 10.01 5.37 4.14
CA ILE A 129 10.57 6.18 5.22
C ILE A 129 10.39 5.48 6.58
N ARG A 130 9.19 4.95 6.85
CA ARG A 130 8.91 4.26 8.11
C ARG A 130 9.74 2.98 8.24
N GLN A 131 9.90 2.23 7.14
CA GLN A 131 10.72 1.02 7.17
C GLN A 131 12.19 1.35 7.44
N LEU A 132 12.71 2.44 6.90
CA LEU A 132 14.09 2.85 7.12
C LEU A 132 14.37 3.28 8.55
N GLN A 133 13.35 3.61 9.33
CA GLN A 133 13.51 3.95 10.74
C GLN A 133 13.80 2.73 11.62
N THR A 134 13.43 1.54 11.17
CA THR A 134 13.54 0.32 11.96
C THR A 134 14.33 -0.79 11.27
N HIS A 135 14.68 -0.63 10.00
CA HIS A 135 15.36 -1.65 9.20
C HIS A 135 16.51 -1.03 8.39
N ASP A 136 17.45 -1.88 7.97
CA ASP A 136 18.60 -1.44 7.18
C ASP A 136 18.26 -1.31 5.68
N TRP A 137 19.20 -0.73 4.93
CA TRP A 137 19.02 -0.50 3.50
C TRP A 137 18.71 -1.80 2.72
N PRO A 138 19.45 -2.92 2.93
CA PRO A 138 19.16 -4.15 2.19
C PRO A 138 17.77 -4.70 2.45
N TYR A 139 17.28 -4.65 3.69
CA TYR A 139 15.92 -5.09 4.00
C TYR A 139 14.89 -4.25 3.27
N VAL A 140 15.03 -2.92 3.33
CA VAL A 140 14.05 -2.02 2.70
C VAL A 140 14.11 -2.15 1.18
N ALA A 141 15.29 -2.39 0.61
CA ALA A 141 15.42 -2.69 -0.83
C ALA A 141 14.61 -3.92 -1.21
N ARG A 142 14.67 -4.98 -0.40
CA ARG A 142 13.92 -6.22 -0.66
C ARG A 142 12.41 -5.99 -0.63
N VAL A 143 11.90 -5.30 0.39
CA VAL A 143 10.45 -5.16 0.55
C VAL A 143 9.84 -4.06 -0.32
N SER A 144 10.64 -3.07 -0.73
CA SER A 144 10.15 -1.96 -1.57
C SER A 144 10.32 -2.22 -3.06
N GLY A 145 11.22 -3.13 -3.43
CA GLY A 145 11.60 -3.32 -4.82
C GLY A 145 12.49 -2.23 -5.38
N MET A 146 13.02 -1.34 -4.53
CA MET A 146 13.93 -0.27 -4.94
C MET A 146 15.37 -0.71 -4.71
N ALA A 147 16.29 -0.30 -5.58
CA ALA A 147 17.71 -0.56 -5.41
C ALA A 147 18.24 0.22 -4.19
N VAL A 148 19.26 -0.34 -3.52
CA VAL A 148 19.87 0.34 -2.36
C VAL A 148 20.39 1.73 -2.75
N SER A 149 21.01 1.86 -3.91
CA SER A 149 21.50 3.17 -4.38
C SER A 149 20.38 4.19 -4.51
N THR A 150 19.25 3.77 -5.08
CA THR A 150 18.06 4.64 -5.21
C THR A 150 17.54 5.07 -3.85
N LEU A 151 17.47 4.12 -2.90
CA LEU A 151 17.01 4.43 -1.54
C LEU A 151 17.93 5.44 -0.86
N ARG A 152 19.24 5.25 -0.96
CA ARG A 152 20.21 6.16 -0.35
C ARG A 152 20.13 7.55 -0.96
N ASP A 153 20.03 7.64 -2.27
CA ASP A 153 19.97 8.93 -2.94
C ASP A 153 18.69 9.70 -2.60
N ALA A 154 17.55 9.02 -2.59
CA ALA A 154 16.26 9.67 -2.39
C ALA A 154 15.91 9.88 -0.91
N PHE A 155 16.26 8.94 -0.03
CA PHE A 155 15.73 8.89 1.34
C PHE A 155 16.76 9.20 2.44
N SER A 156 18.07 9.26 2.14
CA SER A 156 19.06 9.61 3.16
C SER A 156 18.76 10.93 3.88
N PRO A 157 18.34 11.99 3.19
CA PRO A 157 18.04 13.24 3.88
C PRO A 157 16.94 13.11 4.93
N CYS A 158 15.98 12.18 4.72
CA CYS A 158 14.89 11.96 5.68
C CYS A 158 15.40 11.35 6.98
N LEU A 159 16.46 10.55 6.93
CA LEU A 159 17.02 9.88 8.11
C LEU A 159 17.88 10.81 8.95
N LEU A 160 18.49 11.82 8.35
CA LEU A 160 19.35 12.75 9.06
C LEU A 160 18.62 13.61 10.07
N TYR A 161 17.31 13.74 9.92
CA TYR A 161 16.48 14.64 10.72
C TYR A 161 15.35 13.94 11.47
N THR A 162 15.40 12.62 11.54
CA THR A 162 14.38 11.84 12.28
C THR A 162 14.91 11.32 13.60
#